data_765903b700acad94c7cb4ad6bf735c34
#
_entry.id   765903b700acad94c7cb4ad6bf735c34
#
_cell.length_a   1.000
_cell.length_b   1.000
_cell.length_c   1.000
_cell.angle_alpha   90.00
_cell.angle_beta   90.00
_cell.angle_gamma   90.00
#
_symmetry.space_group_name_H-M   'P 1'
#
loop_
_entity.id
_entity.type
_entity.pdbx_description
1 polymer ?
#
loop_
_entity_poly.entity_id
_entity_poly.type
_entity_poly.pdbx_seq_one_letter_code
_entity_poly.pdbx_strand_id
1 'polypeptide(L)'
;MLWNIVYDVVLRAPMPPESALTCYTDDTLLLVWGTAWGRSELAVAYVVAAIKELVLRVSPEKSEAMWFCRRADHGTPPAGYRLRLEGTEIGVGTSMKYLGLIFDSYWTFDSHFERLAPSAYDRIQTANALGRFLPRLGGSGIEMRRLYAGVMRSRLLYEAPIWAEDLMASRRSFLKVRRPHRRPSG
;
A
#
# COMPACT_ATOMS: atom_id res chain seq x y z
N MET A 1 19.41 -3.66 11.56
CA MET A 1 20.53 -2.72 11.41
C MET A 1 21.47 -3.07 10.27
N LEU A 2 22.00 -4.29 10.16
CA LEU A 2 22.89 -4.71 9.07
C LEU A 2 22.25 -4.60 7.68
N TRP A 3 20.96 -4.92 7.53
CA TRP A 3 20.22 -4.81 6.29
C TRP A 3 20.27 -3.39 5.71
N ASN A 4 19.99 -2.39 6.53
CA ASN A 4 19.99 -1.00 6.07
C ASN A 4 21.35 -0.53 5.58
N ILE A 5 22.44 -1.04 6.18
CA ILE A 5 23.81 -0.71 5.74
C ILE A 5 24.10 -1.33 4.37
N VAL A 6 23.73 -2.59 4.20
CA VAL A 6 23.94 -3.30 2.93
C VAL A 6 23.07 -2.69 1.83
N TYR A 7 21.83 -2.41 2.12
CA TYR A 7 20.87 -1.89 1.12
C TYR A 7 21.06 -0.40 0.80
N ASP A 8 21.84 0.34 1.61
CA ASP A 8 22.23 1.74 1.34
C ASP A 8 22.98 1.87 -0.01
N VAL A 9 23.70 0.84 -0.41
CA VAL A 9 24.37 0.78 -1.74
C VAL A 9 23.34 0.88 -2.87
N VAL A 10 22.21 0.20 -2.75
CA VAL A 10 21.13 0.25 -3.76
C VAL A 10 20.49 1.64 -3.79
N LEU A 11 20.27 2.24 -2.61
CA LEU A 11 19.70 3.59 -2.50
C LEU A 11 20.60 4.67 -3.09
N ARG A 12 21.93 4.46 -3.06
CA ARG A 12 22.93 5.37 -3.63
C ARG A 12 23.28 5.08 -5.07
N ALA A 13 22.73 4.02 -5.64
CA ALA A 13 22.96 3.70 -7.04
C ALA A 13 22.53 4.89 -7.95
N PRO A 14 23.31 5.23 -8.97
CA PRO A 14 22.96 6.32 -9.87
C PRO A 14 21.67 5.98 -10.61
N MET A 15 20.61 6.71 -10.28
CA MET A 15 19.31 6.51 -10.91
C MET A 15 19.20 7.32 -12.21
N PRO A 16 18.49 6.81 -13.21
CA PRO A 16 18.16 7.60 -14.40
C PRO A 16 17.41 8.88 -14.02
N PRO A 17 17.55 9.97 -14.80
CA PRO A 17 16.78 11.18 -14.59
C PRO A 17 15.27 10.86 -14.63
N GLU A 18 14.48 11.64 -13.89
CA GLU A 18 13.03 11.44 -13.75
C GLU A 18 12.64 10.11 -13.10
N SER A 19 13.49 9.61 -12.20
CA SER A 19 13.18 8.46 -11.36
C SER A 19 13.61 8.70 -9.92
N ALA A 20 12.94 8.04 -8.97
CA ALA A 20 13.27 8.04 -7.55
C ALA A 20 13.08 6.65 -6.97
N LEU A 21 13.96 6.30 -6.04
CA LEU A 21 13.95 5.04 -5.32
C LEU A 21 13.72 5.28 -3.84
N THR A 22 12.82 4.54 -3.25
CA THR A 22 12.65 4.47 -1.80
C THR A 22 12.55 3.02 -1.37
N CYS A 23 13.08 2.71 -0.19
CA CYS A 23 13.09 1.35 0.34
C CYS A 23 12.66 1.34 1.79
N TYR A 24 11.93 0.32 2.16
CA TYR A 24 11.60 0.01 3.54
C TYR A 24 11.90 -1.46 3.78
N THR A 25 12.98 -1.73 4.52
CA THR A 25 13.55 -3.09 4.64
C THR A 25 13.86 -3.71 3.28
N ASP A 26 13.16 -4.74 2.87
CA ASP A 26 13.23 -5.44 1.59
C ASP A 26 12.22 -4.94 0.55
N ASP A 27 11.22 -4.18 0.98
CA ASP A 27 10.25 -3.58 0.06
C ASP A 27 10.88 -2.36 -0.65
N THR A 28 10.96 -2.43 -1.96
CA THR A 28 11.54 -1.40 -2.81
C THR A 28 10.48 -0.77 -3.69
N LEU A 29 10.31 0.54 -3.60
CA LEU A 29 9.41 1.32 -4.45
C LEU A 29 10.22 2.18 -5.41
N LEU A 30 10.03 1.93 -6.70
CA LEU A 30 10.60 2.72 -7.78
C LEU A 30 9.51 3.61 -8.39
N LEU A 31 9.74 4.90 -8.37
CA LEU A 31 8.91 5.90 -9.02
C LEU A 31 9.61 6.37 -10.29
N VAL A 32 8.88 6.40 -11.40
CA VAL A 32 9.37 6.92 -12.67
C VAL A 32 8.32 7.86 -13.25
N TRP A 33 8.73 9.05 -13.67
CA TRP A 33 7.83 10.05 -14.26
C TRP A 33 8.37 10.53 -15.61
N GLY A 34 7.50 11.10 -16.42
CA GLY A 34 7.82 11.55 -17.77
C GLY A 34 7.07 10.78 -18.84
N THR A 35 7.33 11.12 -20.09
CA THR A 35 6.57 10.62 -21.26
C THR A 35 7.19 9.42 -21.98
N ALA A 36 8.44 9.09 -21.68
CA ALA A 36 9.18 8.03 -22.36
C ALA A 36 9.11 6.70 -21.61
N TRP A 37 8.35 5.75 -22.11
CA TRP A 37 8.15 4.41 -21.55
C TRP A 37 9.44 3.61 -21.37
N GLY A 38 10.39 3.74 -22.28
CA GLY A 38 11.70 3.09 -22.15
C GLY A 38 12.50 3.49 -20.91
N ARG A 39 12.17 4.60 -20.28
CA ARG A 39 12.81 5.03 -19.04
C ARG A 39 12.44 4.16 -17.84
N SER A 40 11.20 3.67 -17.77
CA SER A 40 10.78 2.77 -16.69
C SER A 40 11.51 1.43 -16.78
N GLU A 41 11.67 0.86 -17.97
CA GLU A 41 12.47 -0.35 -18.15
C GLU A 41 13.95 -0.12 -17.81
N LEU A 42 14.51 1.02 -18.22
CA LEU A 42 15.88 1.39 -17.88
C LEU A 42 16.05 1.55 -16.35
N ALA A 43 15.15 2.26 -15.69
CA ALA A 43 15.19 2.46 -14.24
C ALA A 43 15.07 1.13 -13.49
N VAL A 44 14.18 0.24 -13.91
CA VAL A 44 14.06 -1.11 -13.36
C VAL A 44 15.36 -1.89 -13.56
N ALA A 45 15.96 -1.84 -14.74
CA ALA A 45 17.21 -2.54 -15.02
C ALA A 45 18.34 -2.05 -14.09
N TYR A 46 18.45 -0.75 -13.84
CA TYR A 46 19.44 -0.19 -12.91
C TYR A 46 19.24 -0.69 -11.48
N VAL A 47 18.01 -0.66 -10.97
CA VAL A 47 17.72 -1.14 -9.61
C VAL A 47 18.00 -2.63 -9.49
N VAL A 48 17.58 -3.44 -10.45
CA VAL A 48 17.83 -4.88 -10.48
C VAL A 48 19.33 -5.18 -10.51
N ALA A 49 20.10 -4.44 -11.31
CA ALA A 49 21.56 -4.59 -11.37
C ALA A 49 22.20 -4.30 -10.00
N ALA A 50 21.82 -3.18 -9.35
CA ALA A 50 22.34 -2.82 -8.03
C ALA A 50 21.98 -3.86 -6.95
N ILE A 51 20.76 -4.41 -7.00
CA ILE A 51 20.34 -5.48 -6.08
C ILE A 51 21.16 -6.76 -6.30
N LYS A 52 21.44 -7.10 -7.56
CA LYS A 52 22.24 -8.28 -7.92
C LYS A 52 23.71 -8.17 -7.48
N GLU A 53 24.29 -6.98 -7.48
CA GLU A 53 25.64 -6.76 -6.94
C GLU A 53 25.73 -7.16 -5.46
N LEU A 54 24.65 -7.10 -4.71
CA LEU A 54 24.55 -7.56 -3.32
C LEU A 54 24.28 -9.07 -3.19
N VAL A 55 24.31 -9.83 -4.30
CA VAL A 55 23.95 -11.25 -4.35
C VAL A 55 22.50 -11.52 -3.94
N LEU A 56 21.65 -10.50 -4.02
CA LEU A 56 20.23 -10.58 -3.77
C LEU A 56 19.44 -10.83 -5.07
N ARG A 57 18.20 -11.27 -4.95
CA ARG A 57 17.32 -11.54 -6.07
C ARG A 57 16.01 -10.77 -5.91
N VAL A 58 15.55 -10.19 -7.02
CA VAL A 58 14.20 -9.63 -7.10
C VAL A 58 13.23 -10.77 -7.43
N SER A 59 12.03 -10.75 -6.86
CA SER A 59 10.97 -11.70 -7.16
C SER A 59 9.95 -11.07 -8.12
N PRO A 60 9.95 -11.43 -9.40
CA PRO A 60 8.99 -10.85 -10.36
C PRO A 60 7.53 -11.16 -10.00
N GLU A 61 7.28 -12.36 -9.42
CA GLU A 61 5.93 -12.81 -9.04
C GLU A 61 5.32 -12.00 -7.88
N LYS A 62 6.18 -11.34 -7.07
CA LYS A 62 5.76 -10.45 -5.97
C LYS A 62 5.82 -8.97 -6.35
N SER A 63 6.33 -8.67 -7.53
CA SER A 63 6.49 -7.31 -8.01
C SER A 63 5.20 -6.85 -8.68
N GLU A 64 4.74 -5.67 -8.30
CA GLU A 64 3.56 -5.03 -8.84
C GLU A 64 3.96 -3.72 -9.54
N ALA A 65 3.26 -3.37 -10.59
CA ALA A 65 3.43 -2.09 -11.28
C ALA A 65 2.08 -1.39 -11.41
N MET A 66 2.09 -0.09 -11.22
CA MET A 66 0.88 0.73 -11.31
C MET A 66 1.18 2.01 -12.07
N TRP A 67 0.19 2.48 -12.79
CA TRP A 67 0.22 3.74 -13.49
C TRP A 67 -0.54 4.82 -12.74
N PHE A 68 0.12 5.95 -12.49
CA PHE A 68 -0.54 7.15 -11.98
C PHE A 68 -0.92 8.08 -13.12
N CYS A 69 -2.13 8.59 -13.10
CA CYS A 69 -2.59 9.59 -14.04
C CYS A 69 -3.12 10.82 -13.35
N ARG A 70 -3.00 11.94 -14.02
CA ARG A 70 -3.80 13.11 -13.67
C ARG A 70 -5.27 12.80 -13.97
N ARG A 71 -6.19 13.37 -13.20
CA ARG A 71 -7.66 13.16 -13.33
C ARG A 71 -8.21 13.38 -14.75
N ALA A 72 -7.48 14.08 -15.62
CA ALA A 72 -7.86 14.31 -17.00
C ALA A 72 -7.56 13.13 -17.94
N ASP A 73 -6.61 12.28 -17.59
CA ASP A 73 -6.22 11.12 -18.38
C ASP A 73 -6.92 9.91 -17.81
N HIS A 74 -7.68 9.18 -18.54
CA HIS A 74 -8.58 8.10 -18.09
C HIS A 74 -7.96 6.94 -17.32
N GLY A 75 -6.85 7.13 -16.61
CA GLY A 75 -6.27 6.19 -15.63
C GLY A 75 -5.82 4.85 -16.17
N THR A 76 -5.77 4.70 -17.47
CA THR A 76 -5.33 3.46 -18.12
C THR A 76 -3.93 3.61 -18.69
N PRO A 77 -3.07 2.61 -18.49
CA PRO A 77 -1.79 2.59 -19.18
C PRO A 77 -2.02 2.58 -20.69
N PRO A 78 -1.09 3.12 -21.50
CA PRO A 78 -1.17 3.03 -22.94
C PRO A 78 -1.35 1.60 -23.41
N ALA A 79 -2.12 1.42 -24.46
CA ALA A 79 -2.37 0.11 -25.04
C ALA A 79 -1.04 -0.59 -25.39
N GLY A 80 -0.89 -1.83 -24.92
CA GLY A 80 0.28 -2.65 -25.19
C GLY A 80 1.49 -2.39 -24.28
N TYR A 81 1.41 -1.49 -23.32
CA TYR A 81 2.51 -1.29 -22.36
C TYR A 81 2.64 -2.46 -21.40
N ARG A 82 3.85 -3.00 -21.32
CA ARG A 82 4.23 -4.05 -20.39
C ARG A 82 5.60 -3.74 -19.82
N LEU A 83 5.75 -3.92 -18.53
CA LEU A 83 7.03 -3.77 -17.85
C LEU A 83 7.72 -5.14 -17.79
N ARG A 84 8.98 -5.20 -18.21
CA ARG A 84 9.77 -6.44 -18.11
C ARG A 84 10.69 -6.40 -16.91
N LEU A 85 10.60 -7.42 -16.07
CA LEU A 85 11.45 -7.63 -14.93
C LEU A 85 12.08 -9.03 -15.04
N GLU A 86 13.38 -9.10 -15.25
CA GLU A 86 14.14 -10.37 -15.40
C GLU A 86 13.53 -11.36 -16.40
N GLY A 87 13.03 -10.87 -17.51
CA GLY A 87 12.40 -11.71 -18.54
C GLY A 87 10.93 -12.02 -18.31
N THR A 88 10.39 -11.68 -17.11
CA THR A 88 8.97 -11.83 -16.79
C THR A 88 8.21 -10.54 -17.11
N GLU A 89 7.08 -10.65 -17.77
CA GLU A 89 6.19 -9.52 -18.03
C GLU A 89 5.30 -9.23 -16.82
N ILE A 90 5.40 -8.01 -16.30
CA ILE A 90 4.55 -7.51 -15.21
C ILE A 90 3.45 -6.64 -15.82
N GLY A 91 2.21 -7.01 -15.56
CA GLY A 91 1.06 -6.20 -15.94
C GLY A 91 1.00 -4.91 -15.13
N VAL A 92 0.70 -3.81 -15.79
CA VAL A 92 0.50 -2.52 -15.11
C VAL A 92 -0.95 -2.38 -14.70
N GLY A 93 -1.19 -2.37 -13.41
CA GLY A 93 -2.51 -2.28 -12.81
C GLY A 93 -2.98 -0.85 -12.56
N THR A 94 -4.23 -0.73 -12.16
CA THR A 94 -4.85 0.53 -11.71
C THR A 94 -4.76 0.73 -10.21
N SER A 95 -4.28 -0.29 -9.48
CA SER A 95 -4.04 -0.23 -8.04
C SER A 95 -2.85 -1.09 -7.67
N MET A 96 -2.15 -0.73 -6.60
CA MET A 96 -0.99 -1.44 -6.07
C MET A 96 -1.00 -1.39 -4.55
N LYS A 97 -0.51 -2.47 -3.92
CA LYS A 97 -0.34 -2.50 -2.47
C LYS A 97 1.13 -2.24 -2.11
N TYR A 98 1.38 -1.20 -1.31
CA TYR A 98 2.70 -0.91 -0.78
C TYR A 98 2.61 -0.58 0.71
N LEU A 99 3.44 -1.21 1.54
CA LEU A 99 3.48 -1.07 3.01
C LEU A 99 2.11 -1.14 3.69
N GLY A 100 1.18 -1.94 3.16
CA GLY A 100 -0.16 -2.10 3.75
C GLY A 100 -1.22 -1.13 3.22
N LEU A 101 -0.82 -0.04 2.54
CA LEU A 101 -1.72 0.84 1.82
C LEU A 101 -2.05 0.29 0.44
N ILE A 102 -3.25 0.57 -0.04
CA ILE A 102 -3.64 0.34 -1.42
C ILE A 102 -3.73 1.70 -2.10
N PHE A 103 -2.81 1.93 -3.02
CA PHE A 103 -2.82 3.09 -3.90
C PHE A 103 -3.68 2.80 -5.12
N ASP A 104 -4.35 3.81 -5.63
CA ASP A 104 -5.05 3.75 -6.90
C ASP A 104 -4.51 4.80 -7.88
N SER A 105 -4.77 4.61 -9.17
CA SER A 105 -4.25 5.45 -10.26
C SER A 105 -4.59 6.93 -10.12
N TYR A 106 -5.61 7.28 -9.35
CA TYR A 106 -6.09 8.65 -9.17
C TYR A 106 -5.73 9.27 -7.83
N TRP A 107 -5.00 8.53 -6.98
CA TRP A 107 -4.66 8.96 -5.63
C TRP A 107 -5.90 9.26 -4.77
N THR A 108 -6.95 8.44 -4.90
CA THR A 108 -8.21 8.63 -4.16
C THR A 108 -8.31 7.76 -2.92
N PHE A 109 -7.50 6.71 -2.84
CA PHE A 109 -7.53 5.69 -1.78
C PHE A 109 -8.89 4.99 -1.63
N ASP A 110 -9.77 5.08 -2.62
CA ASP A 110 -11.11 4.47 -2.56
C ASP A 110 -11.02 2.95 -2.34
N SER A 111 -10.13 2.28 -3.05
CA SER A 111 -9.88 0.83 -2.89
C SER A 111 -9.32 0.48 -1.51
N HIS A 112 -8.51 1.36 -0.92
CA HIS A 112 -8.01 1.18 0.43
C HIS A 112 -9.16 1.25 1.46
N PHE A 113 -10.02 2.24 1.36
CA PHE A 113 -11.16 2.41 2.27
C PHE A 113 -12.21 1.32 2.10
N GLU A 114 -12.46 0.84 0.88
CA GLU A 114 -13.36 -0.30 0.64
C GLU A 114 -12.89 -1.58 1.32
N ARG A 115 -11.59 -1.80 1.40
CA ARG A 115 -11.01 -2.94 2.11
C ARG A 115 -10.92 -2.73 3.62
N LEU A 116 -10.66 -1.51 4.06
CA LEU A 116 -10.50 -1.16 5.47
C LEU A 116 -11.82 -1.24 6.23
N ALA A 117 -12.92 -0.74 5.64
CA ALA A 117 -14.22 -0.63 6.30
C ALA A 117 -14.80 -1.99 6.76
N PRO A 118 -14.90 -3.04 5.91
CA PRO A 118 -15.37 -4.36 6.34
C PRO A 118 -14.48 -5.00 7.39
N SER A 119 -13.16 -4.91 7.21
CA SER A 119 -12.17 -5.46 8.13
C SER A 119 -12.25 -4.82 9.52
N ALA A 120 -12.49 -3.52 9.59
CA ALA A 120 -12.69 -2.81 10.85
C ALA A 120 -13.98 -3.27 11.57
N TYR A 121 -15.07 -3.42 10.82
CA TYR A 121 -16.35 -3.87 11.37
C TYR A 121 -16.27 -5.29 11.90
N ASP A 122 -15.74 -6.24 11.14
CA ASP A 122 -15.63 -7.65 11.56
C ASP A 122 -14.76 -7.77 12.83
N ARG A 123 -13.73 -6.96 12.96
CA ARG A 123 -12.87 -6.94 14.14
C ARG A 123 -13.54 -6.31 15.36
N ILE A 124 -14.35 -5.28 15.17
CA ILE A 124 -15.17 -4.70 16.25
C ILE A 124 -16.17 -5.74 16.75
N GLN A 125 -16.81 -6.48 15.86
CA GLN A 125 -17.71 -7.58 16.23
C GLN A 125 -16.98 -8.68 16.98
N THR A 126 -15.80 -9.10 16.51
CA THR A 126 -14.97 -10.10 17.18
C THR A 126 -14.50 -9.61 18.55
N ALA A 127 -14.07 -8.35 18.67
CA ALA A 127 -13.68 -7.76 19.95
C ALA A 127 -14.87 -7.69 20.93
N ASN A 128 -16.07 -7.33 20.45
CA ASN A 128 -17.29 -7.33 21.26
C ASN A 128 -17.70 -8.74 21.69
N ALA A 129 -17.56 -9.74 20.81
CA ALA A 129 -17.82 -11.13 21.14
C ALA A 129 -16.84 -11.65 22.21
N LEU A 130 -15.55 -11.42 22.03
CA LEU A 130 -14.51 -11.75 23.01
C LEU A 130 -14.74 -11.03 24.34
N GLY A 131 -15.16 -9.77 24.33
CA GLY A 131 -15.49 -9.01 25.54
C GLY A 131 -16.61 -9.62 26.37
N ARG A 132 -17.51 -10.42 25.76
CA ARG A 132 -18.56 -11.17 26.48
C ARG A 132 -18.02 -12.40 27.21
N PHE A 133 -16.91 -12.97 26.76
CA PHE A 133 -16.27 -14.14 27.39
C PHE A 133 -15.24 -13.77 28.45
N LEU A 134 -14.70 -12.54 28.40
CA LEU A 134 -13.63 -12.07 29.28
C LEU A 134 -14.02 -11.67 30.73
N PRO A 135 -15.31 -11.41 31.11
CA PRO A 135 -15.67 -11.08 32.50
C PRO A 135 -15.25 -12.15 33.50
N ARG A 136 -15.00 -13.37 33.05
CA ARG A 136 -14.62 -14.50 33.92
C ARG A 136 -13.11 -14.60 34.19
N LEU A 137 -12.26 -13.79 33.51
CA LEU A 137 -10.81 -13.84 33.67
C LEU A 137 -10.22 -12.76 34.58
N GLY A 138 -11.05 -12.09 35.40
CA GLY A 138 -10.58 -11.24 36.51
C GLY A 138 -9.87 -9.94 36.12
N GLY A 139 -9.83 -9.57 34.82
CA GLY A 139 -9.25 -8.31 34.37
C GLY A 139 -10.26 -7.17 34.38
N SER A 140 -9.83 -5.95 34.77
CA SER A 140 -10.70 -4.78 34.74
C SER A 140 -11.20 -4.52 33.31
N GLY A 141 -12.50 -4.64 33.06
CA GLY A 141 -13.11 -4.52 31.74
C GLY A 141 -12.82 -3.18 31.04
N ILE A 142 -12.35 -2.17 31.79
CA ILE A 142 -11.97 -0.85 31.29
C ILE A 142 -10.62 -0.89 30.59
N GLU A 143 -9.61 -1.54 31.16
CA GLU A 143 -8.27 -1.60 30.59
C GLU A 143 -8.26 -2.42 29.29
N MET A 144 -8.96 -3.54 29.29
CA MET A 144 -9.12 -4.36 28.11
C MET A 144 -9.84 -3.59 26.97
N ARG A 145 -10.90 -2.85 27.30
CA ARG A 145 -11.60 -1.98 26.34
C ARG A 145 -10.70 -0.89 25.79
N ARG A 146 -9.85 -0.27 26.61
CA ARG A 146 -8.86 0.72 26.19
C ARG A 146 -7.81 0.12 25.28
N LEU A 147 -7.31 -1.07 25.60
CA LEU A 147 -6.37 -1.80 24.75
C LEU A 147 -6.97 -2.10 23.37
N TYR A 148 -8.18 -2.65 23.33
CA TYR A 148 -8.87 -2.91 22.07
C TYR A 148 -9.13 -1.64 21.28
N ALA A 149 -9.60 -0.59 21.92
CA ALA A 149 -9.82 0.70 21.26
C ALA A 149 -8.50 1.27 20.70
N GLY A 150 -7.40 1.14 21.43
CA GLY A 150 -6.06 1.53 20.98
C GLY A 150 -5.60 0.75 19.75
N VAL A 151 -5.72 -0.58 19.77
CA VAL A 151 -5.36 -1.44 18.63
C VAL A 151 -6.23 -1.14 17.41
N MET A 152 -7.52 -0.95 17.60
CA MET A 152 -8.44 -0.61 16.51
C MET A 152 -8.11 0.76 15.93
N ARG A 153 -7.88 1.75 16.79
CA ARG A 153 -7.52 3.10 16.37
C ARG A 153 -6.20 3.12 15.62
N SER A 154 -5.17 2.43 16.10
CA SER A 154 -3.87 2.39 15.43
C SER A 154 -3.94 1.76 14.04
N ARG A 155 -4.78 0.75 13.85
CA ARG A 155 -5.01 0.11 12.55
C ARG A 155 -5.85 0.95 11.59
N LEU A 156 -6.88 1.63 12.11
CA LEU A 156 -7.72 2.53 11.31
C LEU A 156 -6.96 3.78 10.87
N LEU A 157 -6.07 4.28 11.73
CA LEU A 157 -5.27 5.47 11.46
C LEU A 157 -3.87 5.13 10.93
N TYR A 158 -3.64 3.87 10.56
CA TYR A 158 -2.40 3.47 9.93
C TYR A 158 -2.17 4.31 8.67
N GLU A 159 -0.99 4.94 8.58
CA GLU A 159 -0.61 5.86 7.50
C GLU A 159 -1.61 7.01 7.23
N ALA A 160 -2.39 7.40 8.24
CA ALA A 160 -3.35 8.50 8.12
C ALA A 160 -2.76 9.81 7.55
N PRO A 161 -1.51 10.21 7.83
CA PRO A 161 -0.93 11.39 7.21
C PRO A 161 -0.91 11.35 5.67
N ILE A 162 -0.91 10.16 5.07
CA ILE A 162 -0.85 10.00 3.61
C ILE A 162 -2.23 10.20 2.98
N TRP A 163 -3.30 9.70 3.59
CA TRP A 163 -4.64 9.64 3.00
C TRP A 163 -5.69 10.53 3.67
N ALA A 164 -5.39 11.12 4.82
CA ALA A 164 -6.41 11.86 5.59
C ALA A 164 -6.94 13.10 4.86
N GLU A 165 -6.09 13.82 4.14
CA GLU A 165 -6.51 15.01 3.38
C GLU A 165 -7.45 14.63 2.26
N ASP A 166 -7.13 13.58 1.49
CA ASP A 166 -7.98 13.09 0.41
C ASP A 166 -9.30 12.51 0.94
N LEU A 167 -9.27 11.82 2.07
CA LEU A 167 -10.49 11.38 2.74
C LEU A 167 -11.40 12.54 3.13
N MET A 168 -10.84 13.60 3.69
CA MET A 168 -11.60 14.79 4.10
C MET A 168 -12.14 15.57 2.91
N ALA A 169 -11.42 15.59 1.81
CA ALA A 169 -11.86 16.21 0.56
C ALA A 169 -12.98 15.42 -0.14
N SER A 170 -13.04 14.10 0.06
CA SER A 170 -14.02 13.22 -0.56
C SER A 170 -15.16 12.87 0.40
N ARG A 171 -16.30 13.56 0.28
CA ARG A 171 -17.51 13.24 1.05
C ARG A 171 -17.96 11.77 0.89
N ARG A 172 -17.75 11.18 -0.28
CA ARG A 172 -18.11 9.79 -0.58
C ARG A 172 -17.25 8.81 0.21
N SER A 173 -15.92 8.98 0.20
CA SER A 173 -14.97 8.14 0.90
C SER A 173 -15.13 8.28 2.42
N PHE A 174 -15.38 9.50 2.91
CA PHE A 174 -15.69 9.76 4.31
C PHE A 174 -16.94 9.00 4.79
N LEU A 175 -18.00 8.95 3.98
CA LEU A 175 -19.21 8.21 4.31
C LEU A 175 -19.01 6.68 4.31
N LYS A 176 -18.12 6.16 3.47
CA LYS A 176 -17.75 4.73 3.47
C LYS A 176 -17.09 4.33 4.79
N VAL A 177 -16.20 5.15 5.31
CA VAL A 177 -15.50 4.88 6.59
C VAL A 177 -16.42 5.09 7.80
N ARG A 178 -17.31 6.07 7.73
CA ARG A 178 -18.22 6.41 8.84
C ARG A 178 -19.40 5.44 8.99
N ARG A 179 -19.88 4.83 7.91
CA ARG A 179 -21.00 3.89 7.93
C ARG A 179 -20.48 2.47 7.86
N PRO A 180 -20.39 1.74 8.99
CA PRO A 180 -20.18 0.31 8.93
C PRO A 180 -21.34 -0.30 8.15
N HIS A 181 -21.03 -1.10 7.15
CA HIS A 181 -22.01 -1.79 6.31
C HIS A 181 -22.99 -2.56 7.19
N ARG A 182 -24.24 -2.12 7.25
CA ARG A 182 -25.35 -3.00 7.62
C ARG A 182 -25.45 -4.03 6.48
N ARG A 183 -25.06 -5.26 6.74
CA ARG A 183 -25.45 -6.36 5.84
C ARG A 183 -26.97 -6.32 5.76
N PRO A 184 -27.57 -6.39 4.55
CA PRO A 184 -28.98 -6.70 4.46
C PRO A 184 -29.16 -8.06 5.12
N SER A 185 -30.00 -8.11 6.14
CA SER A 185 -30.50 -9.35 6.72
C SER A 185 -31.29 -10.05 5.64
N GLY A 186 -30.73 -11.12 5.06
CA GLY A 186 -31.43 -12.14 4.31
C GLY A 186 -31.94 -13.18 5.28
#